data_258c70410ee1cb215895c42bc4988aa1
#
_entry.id   258c70410ee1cb215895c42bc4988aa1
#
_cell.length_a   1.000
_cell.length_b   1.000
_cell.length_c   1.000
_cell.angle_alpha   90.00
_cell.angle_beta   90.00
_cell.angle_gamma   90.00
#
_symmetry.space_group_name_H-M   'P 1'
#
loop_
_entity.id
_entity.type
_entity.pdbx_description
1 polymer ?
#
loop_
_entity_poly.entity_id
_entity_poly.type
_entity_poly.pdbx_seq_one_letter_code
_entity_poly.pdbx_strand_id
1 'polypeptide(L)'
;MDKLKIQVPITCSHLSSILFLKENEILNLGKKIAAKNIKVVALPLTNFWLLNHKSKITSLKRPVAPIKQLQKSLVDVSVGSDNVQDPWYPYGNFDPFYMMSCSMPMLQLNPWDRMTLSSIFLAPSRLLNLKWDGLIKKGGPADFVILDAQRWADVFSSNLKRKVFIKGDLHC
;
A
#
# COMPACT_ATOMS: atom_id res chain seq x y z
N MET A 1 -2.00 21.37 -11.34
CA MET A 1 -1.46 22.07 -10.19
C MET A 1 -0.89 23.44 -10.59
N ASP A 2 0.00 23.52 -11.57
CA ASP A 2 0.64 24.79 -11.92
C ASP A 2 -0.33 25.88 -12.41
N LYS A 3 -1.33 25.51 -13.22
CA LYS A 3 -2.35 26.45 -13.68
C LYS A 3 -3.27 26.99 -12.57
N LEU A 4 -3.49 26.19 -11.52
CA LEU A 4 -4.40 26.50 -10.42
C LEU A 4 -3.66 27.00 -9.16
N LYS A 5 -2.32 27.07 -9.18
CA LYS A 5 -1.47 27.46 -8.04
C LYS A 5 -1.83 26.68 -6.74
N ILE A 6 -2.21 25.39 -6.88
CA ILE A 6 -2.58 24.55 -5.75
C ILE A 6 -1.36 24.29 -4.88
N GLN A 7 -1.42 24.67 -3.60
CA GLN A 7 -0.35 24.47 -2.61
C GLN A 7 -0.68 23.40 -1.55
N VAL A 8 -1.85 22.76 -1.64
CA VAL A 8 -2.26 21.70 -0.72
C VAL A 8 -1.68 20.35 -1.14
N PRO A 9 -1.40 19.44 -0.19
CA PRO A 9 -1.01 18.06 -0.50
C PRO A 9 -2.09 17.37 -1.36
N ILE A 10 -1.67 16.66 -2.40
CA ILE A 10 -2.56 15.90 -3.27
C ILE A 10 -2.25 14.41 -3.12
N THR A 11 -3.30 13.62 -2.99
CA THR A 11 -3.24 12.17 -3.00
C THR A 11 -4.09 11.63 -4.14
N CYS A 12 -3.53 10.68 -4.89
CA CYS A 12 -4.24 9.92 -5.91
C CYS A 12 -4.42 8.48 -5.43
N SER A 13 -5.65 7.98 -5.44
CA SER A 13 -5.93 6.58 -5.12
C SER A 13 -6.14 5.74 -6.38
N HIS A 14 -6.08 4.43 -6.23
CA HIS A 14 -6.27 3.39 -7.25
C HIS A 14 -5.16 3.37 -8.31
N LEU A 15 -5.16 4.29 -9.28
CA LEU A 15 -4.20 4.38 -10.39
C LEU A 15 -4.03 3.09 -11.21
N SER A 16 -5.01 2.21 -11.22
CA SER A 16 -4.95 0.93 -11.94
C SER A 16 -4.99 1.12 -13.47
N SER A 17 -5.63 2.19 -13.95
CA SER A 17 -5.74 2.48 -15.38
C SER A 17 -4.39 2.77 -16.06
N ILE A 18 -3.41 3.30 -15.33
CA ILE A 18 -2.10 3.58 -15.91
C ILE A 18 -1.30 2.31 -16.25
N LEU A 19 -1.73 1.14 -15.76
CA LEU A 19 -1.12 -0.15 -16.14
C LEU A 19 -1.23 -0.44 -17.65
N PHE A 20 -2.15 0.20 -18.35
CA PHE A 20 -2.32 0.04 -19.80
C PHE A 20 -1.33 0.86 -20.63
N LEU A 21 -0.59 1.76 -20.00
CA LEU A 21 0.48 2.53 -20.64
C LEU A 21 1.73 1.66 -20.83
N LYS A 22 2.61 2.06 -21.74
CA LYS A 22 3.93 1.44 -21.90
C LYS A 22 4.80 1.75 -20.67
N GLU A 23 5.75 0.88 -20.36
CA GLU A 23 6.60 1.04 -19.17
C GLU A 23 7.29 2.40 -19.10
N ASN A 24 7.85 2.88 -20.23
CA ASN A 24 8.49 4.19 -20.28
C ASN A 24 7.52 5.35 -20.02
N GLU A 25 6.25 5.23 -20.44
CA GLU A 25 5.21 6.23 -20.15
C GLU A 25 4.85 6.24 -18.66
N ILE A 26 4.74 5.04 -18.04
CA ILE A 26 4.51 4.91 -16.60
C ILE A 26 5.65 5.56 -15.82
N LEU A 27 6.91 5.28 -16.17
CA LEU A 27 8.07 5.86 -15.52
C LEU A 27 8.13 7.39 -15.69
N ASN A 28 7.83 7.90 -16.87
CA ASN A 28 7.77 9.34 -17.13
C ASN A 28 6.64 10.03 -16.36
N LEU A 29 5.48 9.38 -16.26
CA LEU A 29 4.36 9.86 -15.46
C LEU A 29 4.74 9.84 -13.96
N GLY A 30 5.39 8.77 -13.50
CA GLY A 30 5.88 8.64 -12.14
C GLY A 30 6.82 9.78 -11.76
N LYS A 31 7.78 10.13 -12.62
CA LYS A 31 8.67 11.29 -12.39
C LYS A 31 7.89 12.60 -12.25
N LYS A 32 6.86 12.82 -13.06
CA LYS A 32 6.00 14.01 -12.95
C LYS A 32 5.19 14.02 -11.64
N ILE A 33 4.67 12.86 -11.21
CA ILE A 33 3.96 12.68 -9.94
C ILE A 33 4.89 13.00 -8.78
N ALA A 34 6.10 12.44 -8.77
CA ALA A 34 7.11 12.68 -7.73
C ALA A 34 7.53 14.15 -7.66
N ALA A 35 7.80 14.79 -8.82
CA ALA A 35 8.19 16.20 -8.90
C ALA A 35 7.12 17.16 -8.34
N LYS A 36 5.86 16.76 -8.33
CA LYS A 36 4.74 17.52 -7.74
C LYS A 36 4.41 17.07 -6.31
N ASN A 37 5.21 16.22 -5.72
CA ASN A 37 4.99 15.64 -4.38
C ASN A 37 3.58 15.03 -4.20
N ILE A 38 3.01 14.49 -5.28
CA ILE A 38 1.72 13.79 -5.24
C ILE A 38 1.95 12.42 -4.64
N LYS A 39 1.17 12.07 -3.62
CA LYS A 39 1.19 10.76 -2.97
C LYS A 39 0.23 9.81 -3.68
N VAL A 40 0.53 8.51 -3.61
CA VAL A 40 -0.30 7.48 -4.23
C VAL A 40 -0.75 6.47 -3.19
N VAL A 41 -2.02 6.06 -3.25
CA VAL A 41 -2.56 4.93 -2.47
C VAL A 41 -3.02 3.86 -3.44
N ALA A 42 -2.30 2.76 -3.49
CA ALA A 42 -2.69 1.59 -4.25
C ALA A 42 -3.70 0.74 -3.45
N LEU A 43 -4.76 0.30 -4.10
CA LEU A 43 -5.90 -0.39 -3.50
C LEU A 43 -6.13 -1.73 -4.25
N PRO A 44 -5.18 -2.69 -4.14
CA PRO A 44 -5.14 -3.85 -5.03
C PRO A 44 -6.33 -4.77 -4.86
N LEU A 45 -6.83 -5.00 -3.65
CA LEU A 45 -7.88 -5.98 -3.38
C LEU A 45 -9.19 -5.57 -4.05
N THR A 46 -9.65 -4.36 -3.78
CA THR A 46 -10.88 -3.82 -4.37
C THR A 46 -10.75 -3.67 -5.89
N ASN A 47 -9.61 -3.17 -6.38
CA ASN A 47 -9.39 -3.03 -7.82
C ASN A 47 -9.42 -4.38 -8.54
N PHE A 48 -8.76 -5.39 -7.98
CA PHE A 48 -8.71 -6.73 -8.56
C PHE A 48 -10.10 -7.38 -8.60
N TRP A 49 -10.91 -7.16 -7.58
CA TRP A 49 -12.28 -7.66 -7.53
C TRP A 49 -13.21 -6.91 -8.47
N LEU A 50 -13.27 -5.57 -8.39
CA LEU A 50 -14.26 -4.78 -9.12
C LEU A 50 -14.01 -4.74 -10.63
N LEU A 51 -12.76 -4.68 -11.03
CA LEU A 51 -12.44 -4.54 -12.45
C LEU A 51 -12.57 -5.90 -13.16
N ASN A 52 -13.56 -5.96 -14.05
CA ASN A 52 -13.97 -7.15 -14.82
C ASN A 52 -14.73 -8.25 -14.04
N HIS A 53 -15.14 -8.05 -12.79
CA HIS A 53 -15.86 -9.09 -12.05
C HIS A 53 -17.21 -9.49 -12.68
N LYS A 54 -17.82 -8.60 -13.44
CA LYS A 54 -19.06 -8.89 -14.19
C LYS A 54 -18.83 -9.67 -15.49
N SER A 55 -17.58 -9.88 -15.87
CA SER A 55 -17.23 -10.69 -17.02
C SER A 55 -17.54 -12.18 -16.72
N LYS A 56 -17.99 -12.93 -17.75
CA LYS A 56 -18.18 -14.36 -17.64
C LYS A 56 -16.88 -15.17 -17.70
N ILE A 57 -15.74 -14.49 -17.89
CA ILE A 57 -14.41 -15.09 -17.94
C ILE A 57 -13.51 -14.50 -16.85
N THR A 58 -12.54 -15.28 -16.41
CA THR A 58 -11.49 -14.78 -15.50
C THR A 58 -10.70 -13.65 -16.17
N SER A 59 -10.46 -12.56 -15.44
CA SER A 59 -9.70 -11.44 -15.99
C SER A 59 -8.28 -11.86 -16.39
N LEU A 60 -7.90 -11.55 -17.62
CA LEU A 60 -6.55 -11.80 -18.14
C LEU A 60 -5.54 -10.72 -17.73
N LYS A 61 -6.01 -9.60 -17.21
CA LYS A 61 -5.16 -8.47 -16.78
C LYS A 61 -5.28 -8.26 -15.29
N ARG A 62 -4.19 -7.81 -14.67
CA ARG A 62 -4.17 -7.43 -13.26
C ARG A 62 -4.47 -5.93 -13.14
N PRO A 63 -5.67 -5.53 -12.78
CA PRO A 63 -6.05 -4.12 -12.71
C PRO A 63 -5.54 -3.46 -11.40
N VAL A 64 -4.25 -3.47 -11.17
CA VAL A 64 -3.59 -2.92 -9.98
C VAL A 64 -2.62 -1.82 -10.37
N ALA A 65 -2.36 -0.88 -9.45
CA ALA A 65 -1.37 0.16 -9.68
C ALA A 65 0.02 -0.42 -9.95
N PRO A 66 0.81 0.10 -10.89
CA PRO A 66 2.18 -0.35 -11.15
C PRO A 66 3.14 0.18 -10.07
N ILE A 67 3.03 -0.35 -8.86
CA ILE A 67 3.74 0.14 -7.66
C ILE A 67 5.24 0.18 -7.88
N LYS A 68 5.83 -0.89 -8.45
CA LYS A 68 7.29 -0.96 -8.66
C LYS A 68 7.81 0.17 -9.54
N GLN A 69 7.11 0.48 -10.62
CA GLN A 69 7.49 1.56 -11.53
C GLN A 69 7.31 2.93 -10.87
N LEU A 70 6.24 3.12 -10.12
CA LEU A 70 6.00 4.36 -9.36
C LEU A 70 7.08 4.57 -8.30
N GLN A 71 7.39 3.55 -7.50
CA GLN A 71 8.46 3.60 -6.50
C GLN A 71 9.83 3.81 -7.12
N LYS A 72 10.14 3.15 -8.27
CA LYS A 72 11.36 3.40 -9.04
C LYS A 72 11.48 4.86 -9.51
N SER A 73 10.35 5.53 -9.67
CA SER A 73 10.28 6.96 -10.02
C SER A 73 10.23 7.87 -8.79
N LEU A 74 10.53 7.35 -7.59
CA LEU A 74 10.56 8.08 -6.31
C LEU A 74 9.17 8.59 -5.85
N VAL A 75 8.10 7.97 -6.29
CA VAL A 75 6.75 8.27 -5.79
C VAL A 75 6.55 7.55 -4.45
N ASP A 76 6.07 8.27 -3.43
CA ASP A 76 5.60 7.65 -2.19
C ASP A 76 4.28 6.90 -2.49
N VAL A 77 4.34 5.57 -2.43
CA VAL A 77 3.18 4.71 -2.68
C VAL A 77 2.82 3.96 -1.40
N SER A 78 1.62 4.21 -0.91
CA SER A 78 1.00 3.44 0.18
C SER A 78 0.13 2.33 -0.39
N VAL A 79 -0.04 1.24 0.35
CA VAL A 79 -1.02 0.18 0.06
C VAL A 79 -2.11 0.22 1.11
N GLY A 80 -3.37 0.19 0.68
CA GLY A 80 -4.54 0.20 1.54
C GLY A 80 -5.53 -0.92 1.19
N SER A 81 -6.42 -1.21 2.14
CA SER A 81 -7.49 -2.22 1.97
C SER A 81 -8.61 -1.76 1.06
N ASP A 82 -8.96 -0.46 1.14
CA ASP A 82 -10.15 0.11 0.54
C ASP A 82 -11.43 -0.50 1.16
N ASN A 83 -12.36 -0.99 0.35
CA ASN A 83 -13.60 -1.63 0.79
C ASN A 83 -13.34 -2.93 1.57
N VAL A 84 -14.15 -3.20 2.58
CA VAL A 84 -14.09 -4.40 3.42
C VAL A 84 -15.51 -4.84 3.77
N GLN A 85 -15.89 -6.06 3.39
CA GLN A 85 -17.19 -6.69 3.71
C GLN A 85 -18.40 -5.79 3.40
N ASP A 86 -18.37 -5.17 2.22
CA ASP A 86 -19.44 -4.30 1.72
C ASP A 86 -19.90 -4.72 0.31
N PRO A 87 -20.91 -4.06 -0.29
CA PRO A 87 -21.41 -4.41 -1.62
C PRO A 87 -20.38 -4.33 -2.76
N TRP A 88 -19.29 -3.57 -2.57
CA TRP A 88 -18.24 -3.36 -3.56
C TRP A 88 -17.12 -4.40 -3.44
N TYR A 89 -16.84 -4.87 -2.22
CA TYR A 89 -15.84 -5.90 -1.94
C TYR A 89 -16.29 -6.76 -0.75
N PRO A 90 -16.88 -7.94 -0.98
CA PRO A 90 -17.51 -8.76 0.06
C PRO A 90 -16.51 -9.54 0.93
N TYR A 91 -15.22 -9.35 0.73
CA TYR A 91 -14.14 -10.05 1.43
C TYR A 91 -13.35 -9.12 2.35
N GLY A 92 -12.28 -9.67 2.93
CA GLY A 92 -11.31 -8.90 3.71
C GLY A 92 -11.71 -8.71 5.16
N ASN A 93 -10.85 -7.99 5.84
CA ASN A 93 -11.01 -7.51 7.21
C ASN A 93 -10.15 -6.24 7.37
N PHE A 94 -10.22 -5.58 8.53
CA PHE A 94 -9.44 -4.38 8.80
C PHE A 94 -8.01 -4.68 9.29
N ASP A 95 -7.54 -5.92 9.14
CA ASP A 95 -6.18 -6.31 9.51
C ASP A 95 -5.17 -5.97 8.41
N PRO A 96 -4.19 -5.07 8.65
CA PRO A 96 -3.18 -4.70 7.67
C PRO A 96 -2.26 -5.87 7.27
N PHE A 97 -2.04 -6.85 8.14
CA PHE A 97 -1.26 -8.05 7.79
C PHE A 97 -2.02 -8.94 6.82
N TYR A 98 -3.31 -9.15 7.04
CA TYR A 98 -4.16 -9.86 6.08
C TYR A 98 -4.19 -9.13 4.73
N MET A 99 -4.43 -7.84 4.74
CA MET A 99 -4.43 -7.02 3.53
C MET A 99 -3.12 -7.18 2.75
N MET A 100 -1.97 -7.12 3.43
CA MET A 100 -0.68 -7.27 2.78
C MET A 100 -0.41 -8.70 2.30
N SER A 101 -0.81 -9.73 3.06
CA SER A 101 -0.64 -11.13 2.63
C SER A 101 -1.37 -11.43 1.32
N CYS A 102 -2.55 -10.84 1.13
CA CYS A 102 -3.30 -10.93 -0.12
C CYS A 102 -2.72 -10.04 -1.24
N SER A 103 -2.27 -8.84 -0.89
CA SER A 103 -1.81 -7.83 -1.87
C SER A 103 -0.42 -8.15 -2.45
N MET A 104 0.51 -8.66 -1.64
CA MET A 104 1.89 -8.90 -2.09
C MET A 104 1.99 -9.84 -3.30
N PRO A 105 1.30 -11.01 -3.35
CA PRO A 105 1.31 -11.84 -4.55
C PRO A 105 0.69 -11.15 -5.76
N MET A 106 -0.39 -10.38 -5.57
CA MET A 106 -1.03 -9.63 -6.66
C MET A 106 -0.11 -8.58 -7.26
N LEU A 107 0.64 -7.90 -6.40
CA LEU A 107 1.56 -6.82 -6.74
C LEU A 107 2.97 -7.32 -7.05
N GLN A 108 3.24 -8.64 -6.87
CA GLN A 108 4.56 -9.26 -7.01
C GLN A 108 5.63 -8.60 -6.14
N LEU A 109 5.26 -8.26 -4.89
CA LEU A 109 6.14 -7.66 -3.90
C LEU A 109 6.76 -8.74 -3.00
N ASN A 110 8.00 -8.54 -2.61
CA ASN A 110 8.67 -9.42 -1.65
C ASN A 110 8.53 -8.85 -0.23
N PRO A 111 8.19 -9.69 0.78
CA PRO A 111 7.96 -9.21 2.15
C PRO A 111 9.20 -8.61 2.83
N TRP A 112 10.40 -8.99 2.41
CA TRP A 112 11.68 -8.48 2.94
C TRP A 112 12.22 -7.25 2.18
N ASP A 113 11.56 -6.83 1.11
CA ASP A 113 11.97 -5.66 0.34
C ASP A 113 11.64 -4.38 1.10
N ARG A 114 12.65 -3.49 1.27
CA ARG A 114 12.47 -2.19 1.92
C ARG A 114 11.36 -1.35 1.28
N MET A 115 11.19 -1.43 -0.02
CA MET A 115 10.15 -0.70 -0.73
C MET A 115 8.76 -1.25 -0.43
N THR A 116 8.62 -2.57 -0.26
CA THR A 116 7.39 -3.21 0.21
C THR A 116 7.03 -2.72 1.62
N LEU A 117 7.99 -2.81 2.55
CA LEU A 117 7.79 -2.34 3.93
C LEU A 117 7.52 -0.84 3.99
N SER A 118 8.18 -0.05 3.16
CA SER A 118 7.92 1.40 3.05
C SER A 118 6.47 1.69 2.70
N SER A 119 5.83 0.89 1.85
CA SER A 119 4.44 1.11 1.42
C SER A 119 3.39 0.92 2.53
N ILE A 120 3.75 0.29 3.64
CA ILE A 120 2.87 0.08 4.80
C ILE A 120 3.26 0.88 6.05
N PHE A 121 4.48 1.41 6.11
CA PHE A 121 4.95 2.18 7.27
C PHE A 121 5.32 3.62 6.90
N LEU A 122 6.37 3.81 6.11
CA LEU A 122 6.90 5.14 5.81
C LEU A 122 5.99 5.97 4.90
N ALA A 123 5.49 5.38 3.82
CA ALA A 123 4.65 6.10 2.87
C ALA A 123 3.31 6.54 3.50
N PRO A 124 2.59 5.69 4.27
CA PRO A 124 1.41 6.12 5.01
C PRO A 124 1.70 7.21 6.03
N SER A 125 2.81 7.15 6.78
CA SER A 125 3.14 8.19 7.75
C SER A 125 3.37 9.55 7.10
N ARG A 126 4.03 9.58 5.95
CA ARG A 126 4.22 10.80 5.14
C ARG A 126 2.92 11.28 4.50
N LEU A 127 2.08 10.34 4.05
CA LEU A 127 0.76 10.64 3.49
C LEU A 127 -0.12 11.37 4.50
N LEU A 128 -0.15 10.86 5.74
CA LEU A 128 -0.95 11.37 6.84
C LEU A 128 -0.26 12.52 7.61
N ASN A 129 0.95 12.93 7.15
CA ASN A 129 1.76 13.96 7.80
C ASN A 129 1.96 13.70 9.31
N LEU A 130 2.22 12.43 9.67
CA LEU A 130 2.47 12.04 11.05
C LEU A 130 3.85 12.52 11.50
N LYS A 131 3.98 12.89 12.77
CA LYS A 131 5.27 13.25 13.39
C LYS A 131 6.22 12.06 13.53
N TRP A 132 5.69 10.86 13.46
CA TRP A 132 6.43 9.61 13.55
C TRP A 132 6.41 8.88 12.20
N ASP A 133 7.55 8.37 11.79
CA ASP A 133 7.77 7.72 10.49
C ASP A 133 7.52 6.20 10.51
N GLY A 134 7.00 5.64 11.62
CA GLY A 134 6.76 4.21 11.77
C GLY A 134 8.03 3.38 12.04
N LEU A 135 9.18 4.02 12.25
CA LEU A 135 10.43 3.33 12.57
C LEU A 135 10.65 3.25 14.08
N ILE A 136 11.10 2.10 14.55
CA ILE A 136 11.52 1.92 15.96
C ILE A 136 12.88 2.59 16.13
N LYS A 137 12.92 3.64 16.95
CA LYS A 137 14.12 4.42 17.24
C LYS A 137 14.07 5.04 18.64
N LYS A 138 15.24 5.34 19.20
CA LYS A 138 15.35 6.02 20.49
C LYS A 138 14.58 7.36 20.48
N GLY A 139 13.70 7.58 21.45
CA GLY A 139 12.87 8.77 21.55
C GLY A 139 11.62 8.75 20.66
N GLY A 140 11.38 7.68 19.91
CA GLY A 140 10.13 7.47 19.17
C GLY A 140 9.00 6.95 20.06
N PRO A 141 7.75 6.93 19.56
CA PRO A 141 6.63 6.29 20.27
C PRO A 141 6.90 4.81 20.54
N ALA A 142 6.42 4.32 21.67
CA ALA A 142 6.45 2.89 22.00
C ALA A 142 5.22 2.15 21.42
N ASP A 143 4.95 2.41 20.15
CA ASP A 143 3.86 1.80 19.37
C ASP A 143 4.48 0.80 18.39
N PHE A 144 4.29 -0.48 18.65
CA PHE A 144 4.88 -1.53 17.81
C PHE A 144 4.10 -2.85 17.93
N VAL A 145 4.34 -3.74 16.97
CA VAL A 145 3.79 -5.09 16.97
C VAL A 145 4.93 -6.09 17.05
N ILE A 146 4.86 -7.02 18.00
CA ILE A 146 5.74 -8.19 18.07
C ILE A 146 5.03 -9.34 17.37
N LEU A 147 5.71 -9.97 16.43
CA LEU A 147 5.21 -11.09 15.65
C LEU A 147 5.91 -12.37 16.08
N ASP A 148 5.14 -13.44 16.29
CA ASP A 148 5.67 -14.78 16.56
C ASP A 148 6.08 -15.44 15.23
N ALA A 149 7.09 -14.83 14.58
CA ALA A 149 7.62 -15.25 13.28
C ALA A 149 9.11 -15.52 13.39
N GLN A 150 9.57 -16.64 12.86
CA GLN A 150 10.99 -16.98 12.78
C GLN A 150 11.60 -16.64 11.42
N ARG A 151 10.79 -16.59 10.38
CA ARG A 151 11.20 -16.29 9.00
C ARG A 151 10.30 -15.25 8.39
N TRP A 152 10.80 -14.52 7.41
CA TRP A 152 9.99 -13.56 6.64
C TRP A 152 8.75 -14.16 6.00
N ALA A 153 8.80 -15.43 5.60
CA ALA A 153 7.65 -16.14 5.05
C ALA A 153 6.50 -16.28 6.08
N ASP A 154 6.82 -16.28 7.36
CA ASP A 154 5.83 -16.45 8.42
C ASP A 154 5.13 -15.12 8.75
N VAL A 155 5.76 -13.97 8.47
CA VAL A 155 5.27 -12.62 8.85
C VAL A 155 3.88 -12.32 8.31
N PHE A 156 3.57 -12.79 7.11
CA PHE A 156 2.27 -12.57 6.46
C PHE A 156 1.45 -13.85 6.34
N SER A 157 1.70 -14.83 7.20
CA SER A 157 0.86 -16.02 7.30
C SER A 157 -0.47 -15.72 8.02
N SER A 158 -1.54 -16.44 7.65
CA SER A 158 -2.89 -16.17 8.14
C SER A 158 -3.08 -16.38 9.65
N ASN A 159 -2.20 -17.16 10.30
CA ASN A 159 -2.34 -17.56 11.72
C ASN A 159 -1.21 -17.04 12.61
N LEU A 160 -0.55 -15.98 12.21
CA LEU A 160 0.56 -15.42 12.97
C LEU A 160 0.06 -14.79 14.28
N LYS A 161 0.53 -15.31 15.41
CA LYS A 161 0.30 -14.69 16.72
C LYS A 161 1.06 -13.38 16.81
N ARG A 162 0.45 -12.39 17.41
CA ARG A 162 1.03 -11.05 17.57
C ARG A 162 0.67 -10.44 18.90
N LYS A 163 1.53 -9.55 19.39
CA LYS A 163 1.29 -8.68 20.54
C LYS A 163 1.37 -7.23 20.07
N VAL A 164 0.36 -6.46 20.35
CA VAL A 164 0.27 -5.03 19.97
C VAL A 164 0.55 -4.18 21.18
N PHE A 165 1.51 -3.27 21.06
CA PHE A 165 1.86 -2.30 22.09
C PHE A 165 1.50 -0.91 21.60
N ILE A 166 0.82 -0.12 22.44
CA ILE A 166 0.48 1.28 22.20
C ILE A 166 0.94 2.08 23.40
N LYS A 167 1.80 3.06 23.20
CA LYS A 167 2.46 3.85 24.25
C LYS A 167 3.20 3.00 25.30
N GLY A 168 3.66 1.81 24.90
CA GLY A 168 4.35 0.86 25.75
C GLY A 168 3.44 -0.13 26.48
N ASP A 169 2.13 0.04 26.45
CA ASP A 169 1.18 -0.87 27.09
C ASP A 169 0.73 -1.95 26.09
N LEU A 170 0.62 -3.20 26.60
CA LEU A 170 0.12 -4.33 25.83
C LEU A 170 -1.40 -4.23 25.68
N HIS A 171 -1.88 -4.18 24.43
CA HIS A 171 -3.30 -4.09 24.11
C HIS A 171 -3.90 -5.41 23.60
N CYS A 172 -3.17 -6.25 22.89
CA CYS A 172 -3.59 -7.58 22.44
C CYS A 172 -2.40 -8.41 21.92
#